data_c230c294cc8db54b4d924fca1196faa0
#
_entry.id   c230c294cc8db54b4d924fca1196faa0
#
_cell.length_a   1.000
_cell.length_b   1.000
_cell.length_c   1.000
_cell.angle_alpha   90.00
_cell.angle_beta   90.00
_cell.angle_gamma   90.00
#
_symmetry.space_group_name_H-M   'P 1'
#
loop_
_entity.id
_entity.type
_entity.pdbx_description
1 polymer ?
#
loop_
_entity_poly.entity_id
_entity_poly.type
_entity_poly.pdbx_seq_one_letter_code
_entity_poly.pdbx_strand_id
1 'polypeptide(L)'
;MRKLSFLLFLLSLSLFGHSQLQFGLFGGISNYVGDMTDRAYKNSDPAIGFTLGYQVSKRINLRGGLTFSKVEGADSLIKQEDVRLRNLSFQSRITELSAVAEFNTFDLEYKRWSPYVFAGVALYHFNPYTYDQQNNKVYLRPLGTEGEGMAGYPKEYSLTQLALPFGGGVKFNISDNVRIGLELGLRKLFTDYLDDVSGNYADPADLLVTRGQQAVDLSYREDELPYGNPVYPAKGTTRGSPKYKDYYYFTGLHLVFMLPGDGRSSSSYSGKAGRNKRYGCPTVF
;
A
#
# COMPACT_ATOMS: atom_id res chain seq x y z
N MET A 1 -36.42 10.87 4.99
CA MET A 1 -35.45 9.78 5.02
C MET A 1 -35.85 8.59 4.11
N ARG A 2 -37.06 8.05 4.17
CA ARG A 2 -37.52 6.93 3.29
C ARG A 2 -37.41 7.21 1.78
N LYS A 3 -37.69 8.45 1.31
CA LYS A 3 -37.62 8.83 -0.11
C LYS A 3 -36.17 8.88 -0.62
N LEU A 4 -35.20 9.26 0.21
CA LEU A 4 -33.76 9.32 -0.15
C LEU A 4 -33.19 7.92 -0.26
N SER A 5 -33.59 6.99 0.63
CA SER A 5 -33.19 5.57 0.56
C SER A 5 -33.73 4.87 -0.68
N PHE A 6 -34.96 5.20 -1.10
CA PHE A 6 -35.58 4.66 -2.30
C PHE A 6 -34.94 5.21 -3.58
N LEU A 7 -34.52 6.49 -3.59
CA LEU A 7 -33.77 7.11 -4.69
C LEU A 7 -32.37 6.50 -4.84
N LEU A 8 -31.65 6.27 -3.72
CA LEU A 8 -30.38 5.58 -3.69
C LEU A 8 -30.48 4.12 -4.17
N PHE A 9 -31.57 3.44 -3.80
CA PHE A 9 -31.85 2.06 -4.25
C PHE A 9 -32.16 2.02 -5.77
N LEU A 10 -32.94 2.96 -6.29
CA LEU A 10 -33.21 3.09 -7.74
C LEU A 10 -31.96 3.48 -8.53
N LEU A 11 -31.09 4.35 -7.99
CA LEU A 11 -29.81 4.68 -8.60
C LEU A 11 -28.88 3.46 -8.64
N SER A 12 -28.92 2.59 -7.64
CA SER A 12 -28.13 1.36 -7.62
C SER A 12 -28.58 0.33 -8.67
N LEU A 13 -29.87 0.28 -8.98
CA LEU A 13 -30.44 -0.63 -9.98
C LEU A 13 -30.11 -0.22 -11.43
N SER A 14 -29.93 1.08 -11.69
CA SER A 14 -29.60 1.57 -13.03
C SER A 14 -28.13 1.34 -13.44
N LEU A 15 -27.28 0.96 -12.53
CA LEU A 15 -25.84 0.68 -12.77
C LEU A 15 -25.56 -0.72 -13.34
N PHE A 16 -26.57 -1.61 -13.39
CA PHE A 16 -26.39 -3.02 -13.82
C PHE A 16 -26.42 -3.25 -15.35
N GLY A 17 -26.58 -2.21 -16.15
CA GLY A 17 -26.69 -2.37 -17.59
C GLY A 17 -25.35 -2.22 -18.32
N HIS A 18 -24.56 -3.25 -18.50
CA HIS A 18 -23.27 -3.37 -19.23
C HIS A 18 -22.00 -3.42 -18.40
N SER A 19 -22.07 -3.77 -17.13
CA SER A 19 -20.88 -3.83 -16.28
C SER A 19 -20.17 -5.17 -16.42
N GLN A 20 -18.85 -5.14 -16.54
CA GLN A 20 -18.02 -6.34 -16.50
C GLN A 20 -17.36 -6.46 -15.13
N LEU A 21 -17.62 -7.59 -14.49
CA LEU A 21 -16.85 -8.00 -13.34
C LEU A 21 -15.44 -8.44 -13.77
N GLN A 22 -14.46 -8.10 -12.97
CA GLN A 22 -13.06 -8.40 -13.19
C GLN A 22 -12.49 -9.07 -11.95
N PHE A 23 -11.75 -10.12 -12.13
CA PHE A 23 -10.93 -10.73 -11.09
C PHE A 23 -9.46 -10.47 -11.39
N GLY A 24 -8.68 -10.03 -10.41
CA GLY A 24 -7.28 -9.72 -10.60
C GLY A 24 -6.38 -10.35 -9.56
N LEU A 25 -5.16 -10.62 -9.99
CA LEU A 25 -4.05 -11.02 -9.13
C LEU A 25 -2.99 -9.90 -9.18
N PHE A 26 -2.48 -9.53 -8.01
CA PHE A 26 -1.37 -8.61 -7.88
C PHE A 26 -0.15 -9.36 -7.37
N GLY A 27 1.00 -9.13 -8.01
CA GLY A 27 2.30 -9.60 -7.56
C GLY A 27 3.34 -8.50 -7.72
N GLY A 28 4.09 -8.22 -6.66
CA GLY A 28 5.05 -7.13 -6.68
C GLY A 28 5.88 -7.03 -5.41
N ILE A 29 6.32 -5.83 -5.14
CA ILE A 29 7.12 -5.47 -3.97
C ILE A 29 6.46 -4.36 -3.19
N SER A 30 6.70 -4.35 -1.89
CA SER A 30 6.34 -3.30 -0.94
C SER A 30 7.59 -2.63 -0.40
N ASN A 31 7.48 -1.35 -0.13
CA ASN A 31 8.54 -0.55 0.45
C ASN A 31 7.96 0.41 1.48
N TYR A 32 8.76 0.72 2.49
CA TYR A 32 8.48 1.68 3.54
C TYR A 32 9.22 2.99 3.28
N VAL A 33 8.62 4.10 3.71
CA VAL A 33 9.23 5.43 3.77
C VAL A 33 8.82 6.09 5.09
N GLY A 34 9.79 6.41 5.92
CA GLY A 34 9.62 7.02 7.24
C GLY A 34 10.98 7.20 7.92
N ASP A 35 10.99 7.22 9.26
CA ASP A 35 12.16 7.57 10.07
C ASP A 35 13.36 6.61 9.94
N MET A 36 13.14 5.37 9.47
CA MET A 36 14.19 4.34 9.33
C MET A 36 14.58 4.03 7.87
N THR A 37 14.31 4.94 6.93
CA THR A 37 14.76 4.78 5.54
C THR A 37 14.99 6.12 4.84
N ASP A 38 16.12 6.26 4.15
CA ASP A 38 16.50 7.45 3.39
C ASP A 38 16.38 7.29 1.87
N ARG A 39 15.99 6.10 1.39
CA ARG A 39 15.96 5.79 -0.05
C ARG A 39 14.78 4.90 -0.43
N ALA A 40 14.19 5.23 -1.57
CA ALA A 40 13.24 4.36 -2.24
C ALA A 40 13.91 3.03 -2.68
N TYR A 41 13.16 1.92 -2.59
CA TYR A 41 13.57 0.58 -3.05
C TYR A 41 14.83 -0.01 -2.37
N LYS A 42 15.22 0.49 -1.19
CA LYS A 42 16.39 -0.03 -0.48
C LYS A 42 16.10 -1.38 0.18
N ASN A 43 14.92 -1.51 0.77
CA ASN A 43 14.41 -2.72 1.39
C ASN A 43 13.06 -3.03 0.76
N SER A 44 13.07 -3.93 -0.20
CA SER A 44 11.86 -4.32 -0.92
C SER A 44 11.44 -5.72 -0.52
N ASP A 45 10.26 -5.83 0.05
CA ASP A 45 9.65 -7.10 0.45
C ASP A 45 8.57 -7.54 -0.55
N PRO A 46 8.28 -8.84 -0.66
CA PRO A 46 7.23 -9.31 -1.55
C PRO A 46 5.84 -8.83 -1.12
N ALA A 47 5.01 -8.51 -2.12
CA ALA A 47 3.60 -8.19 -1.96
C ALA A 47 2.77 -9.01 -2.93
N ILE A 48 1.70 -9.61 -2.41
CA ILE A 48 0.72 -10.38 -3.20
C ILE A 48 -0.69 -9.92 -2.85
N GLY A 49 -1.60 -9.96 -3.83
CA GLY A 49 -2.96 -9.53 -3.58
C GLY A 49 -3.96 -10.09 -4.58
N PHE A 50 -5.22 -10.00 -4.18
CA PHE A 50 -6.39 -10.34 -4.99
C PHE A 50 -7.23 -9.09 -5.16
N THR A 51 -7.80 -8.92 -6.35
CA THR A 51 -8.65 -7.76 -6.63
C THR A 51 -9.94 -8.18 -7.31
N LEU A 52 -11.00 -7.47 -6.99
CA LEU A 52 -12.27 -7.54 -7.69
C LEU A 52 -12.57 -6.16 -8.28
N GLY A 53 -12.78 -6.12 -9.58
CA GLY A 53 -13.06 -4.90 -10.31
C GLY A 53 -14.49 -4.90 -10.85
N TYR A 54 -15.06 -3.69 -10.93
CA TYR A 54 -16.35 -3.44 -11.53
C TYR A 54 -16.23 -2.26 -12.48
N GLN A 55 -16.42 -2.52 -13.76
CA GLN A 55 -16.33 -1.47 -14.78
C GLN A 55 -17.63 -0.65 -14.82
N VAL A 56 -17.58 0.55 -14.25
CA VAL A 56 -18.72 1.50 -14.20
C VAL A 56 -18.94 2.16 -15.55
N SER A 57 -17.87 2.47 -16.26
CA SER A 57 -17.90 3.06 -17.58
C SER A 57 -16.66 2.63 -18.39
N LYS A 58 -16.59 3.03 -19.66
CA LYS A 58 -15.44 2.74 -20.53
C LYS A 58 -14.08 3.20 -19.97
N ARG A 59 -14.09 4.20 -19.09
CA ARG A 59 -12.89 4.80 -18.50
C ARG A 59 -12.82 4.69 -16.99
N ILE A 60 -13.92 4.40 -16.31
CA ILE A 60 -13.99 4.34 -14.85
C ILE A 60 -14.20 2.91 -14.39
N ASN A 61 -13.33 2.46 -13.51
CA ASN A 61 -13.39 1.16 -12.87
C ASN A 61 -13.33 1.33 -11.35
N LEU A 62 -14.16 0.62 -10.62
CA LEU A 62 -14.07 0.47 -9.16
C LEU A 62 -13.35 -0.83 -8.87
N ARG A 63 -12.35 -0.80 -7.98
CA ARG A 63 -11.57 -1.97 -7.62
C ARG A 63 -11.50 -2.11 -6.10
N GLY A 64 -11.98 -3.24 -5.59
CA GLY A 64 -11.68 -3.72 -4.25
C GLY A 64 -10.45 -4.60 -4.27
N GLY A 65 -9.60 -4.53 -3.24
CA GLY A 65 -8.37 -5.31 -3.16
C GLY A 65 -8.09 -5.81 -1.75
N LEU A 66 -7.55 -7.02 -1.66
CA LEU A 66 -6.97 -7.59 -0.44
C LEU A 66 -5.48 -7.89 -0.73
N THR A 67 -4.58 -7.23 -0.02
CA THR A 67 -3.13 -7.33 -0.25
C THR A 67 -2.42 -7.74 1.02
N PHE A 68 -1.47 -8.66 0.88
CA PHE A 68 -0.58 -9.13 1.93
C PHE A 68 0.86 -8.77 1.56
N SER A 69 1.58 -8.18 2.51
CA SER A 69 2.95 -7.76 2.30
C SER A 69 3.72 -7.71 3.62
N LYS A 70 4.99 -7.41 3.53
CA LYS A 70 5.86 -7.04 4.65
C LYS A 70 6.56 -5.73 4.29
N VAL A 71 6.86 -4.92 5.26
CA VAL A 71 7.75 -3.77 5.13
C VAL A 71 8.78 -3.81 6.23
N GLU A 72 9.95 -3.23 5.98
CA GLU A 72 11.03 -3.16 6.94
C GLU A 72 11.85 -1.89 6.80
N GLY A 73 12.50 -1.49 7.88
CA GLY A 73 13.44 -0.39 7.93
C GLY A 73 14.52 -0.63 8.99
N ALA A 74 15.67 0.00 8.81
CA ALA A 74 16.77 -0.08 9.77
C ALA A 74 17.66 1.16 9.67
N ASP A 75 18.01 1.72 10.82
CA ASP A 75 18.90 2.88 10.93
C ASP A 75 20.29 2.64 10.35
N SER A 76 20.78 1.41 10.40
CA SER A 76 22.05 0.99 9.79
C SER A 76 22.13 1.27 8.28
N LEU A 77 20.99 1.45 7.65
CA LEU A 77 20.86 1.72 6.22
C LEU A 77 20.84 3.22 5.89
N ILE A 78 20.72 4.09 6.89
CA ILE A 78 20.64 5.55 6.71
C ILE A 78 22.04 6.14 6.61
N LYS A 79 22.19 7.23 5.86
CA LYS A 79 23.47 7.90 5.68
C LYS A 79 23.82 8.82 6.85
N GLN A 80 22.82 9.40 7.49
CA GLN A 80 22.96 10.34 8.57
C GLN A 80 23.48 9.61 9.80
N GLU A 81 24.61 10.03 10.36
CA GLU A 81 25.37 9.30 11.34
C GLU A 81 24.66 9.21 12.70
N ASP A 82 24.06 10.29 13.15
CA ASP A 82 23.28 10.35 14.40
C ASP A 82 22.07 9.40 14.38
N VAL A 83 21.37 9.30 13.25
CA VAL A 83 20.28 8.33 13.07
C VAL A 83 20.84 6.90 13.02
N ARG A 84 21.95 6.68 12.32
CA ARG A 84 22.57 5.35 12.22
C ARG A 84 23.04 4.82 13.57
N LEU A 85 23.53 5.70 14.45
CA LEU A 85 23.96 5.34 15.80
C LEU A 85 22.79 4.89 16.69
N ARG A 86 21.57 5.35 16.43
CA ARG A 86 20.35 4.91 17.13
C ARG A 86 20.13 3.38 17.02
N ASN A 87 20.61 2.76 15.95
CA ASN A 87 20.66 1.30 15.71
C ASN A 87 19.31 0.59 15.80
N LEU A 88 18.22 1.29 15.54
CA LEU A 88 16.88 0.72 15.54
C LEU A 88 16.60 -0.02 14.24
N SER A 89 15.75 -1.03 14.33
CA SER A 89 15.25 -1.77 13.17
C SER A 89 13.86 -2.31 13.45
N PHE A 90 13.05 -2.40 12.40
CA PHE A 90 11.74 -2.99 12.50
C PHE A 90 11.39 -3.79 11.25
N GLN A 91 10.45 -4.69 11.43
CA GLN A 91 9.72 -5.36 10.37
C GLN A 91 8.23 -5.34 10.72
N SER A 92 7.36 -5.19 9.72
CA SER A 92 5.92 -5.23 9.94
C SER A 92 5.22 -5.95 8.81
N ARG A 93 4.37 -6.94 9.13
CA ARG A 93 3.46 -7.55 8.16
C ARG A 93 2.25 -6.66 7.99
N ILE A 94 1.89 -6.40 6.73
CA ILE A 94 0.74 -5.58 6.37
C ILE A 94 -0.32 -6.46 5.71
N THR A 95 -1.56 -6.35 6.20
CA THR A 95 -2.75 -6.85 5.52
C THR A 95 -3.63 -5.64 5.19
N GLU A 96 -3.83 -5.35 3.92
CA GLU A 96 -4.59 -4.20 3.42
C GLU A 96 -5.88 -4.64 2.74
N LEU A 97 -7.02 -4.07 3.14
CA LEU A 97 -8.28 -4.10 2.43
C LEU A 97 -8.53 -2.72 1.83
N SER A 98 -8.57 -2.62 0.50
CA SER A 98 -8.68 -1.35 -0.22
C SER A 98 -9.91 -1.28 -1.11
N ALA A 99 -10.39 -0.06 -1.33
CA ALA A 99 -11.41 0.28 -2.32
C ALA A 99 -10.97 1.55 -3.06
N VAL A 100 -10.73 1.43 -4.36
CA VAL A 100 -10.22 2.52 -5.20
C VAL A 100 -11.07 2.72 -6.45
N ALA A 101 -11.14 3.96 -6.90
CA ALA A 101 -11.64 4.32 -8.21
C ALA A 101 -10.46 4.53 -9.16
N GLU A 102 -10.52 3.91 -10.32
CA GLU A 102 -9.50 4.02 -11.37
C GLU A 102 -10.06 4.79 -12.56
N PHE A 103 -9.26 5.67 -13.11
CA PHE A 103 -9.55 6.39 -14.34
C PHE A 103 -8.55 6.01 -15.42
N ASN A 104 -9.03 5.37 -16.48
CA ASN A 104 -8.26 5.03 -17.67
C ASN A 104 -8.27 6.20 -18.66
N THR A 105 -7.10 6.63 -19.11
CA THR A 105 -6.97 7.74 -20.07
C THR A 105 -7.57 7.38 -21.43
N PHE A 106 -7.39 6.14 -21.86
CA PHE A 106 -7.90 5.63 -23.13
C PHE A 106 -8.95 4.55 -22.88
N ASP A 107 -9.89 4.46 -23.82
CA ASP A 107 -10.85 3.36 -23.87
C ASP A 107 -10.13 2.08 -24.33
N LEU A 108 -10.09 1.10 -23.45
CA LEU A 108 -9.43 -0.19 -23.68
C LEU A 108 -10.23 -1.12 -24.62
N GLU A 109 -11.44 -0.73 -25.04
CA GLU A 109 -12.18 -1.43 -26.10
C GLU A 109 -11.60 -1.11 -27.48
N TYR A 110 -11.07 0.11 -27.66
CA TYR A 110 -10.50 0.58 -28.93
C TYR A 110 -8.98 0.57 -28.95
N LYS A 111 -8.33 0.74 -27.78
CA LYS A 111 -6.87 0.75 -27.67
C LYS A 111 -6.41 -0.44 -26.83
N ARG A 112 -5.30 -1.04 -27.23
CA ARG A 112 -4.70 -2.17 -26.50
C ARG A 112 -4.06 -1.77 -25.19
N TRP A 113 -3.78 -0.48 -24.96
CA TRP A 113 -3.13 0.00 -23.75
C TRP A 113 -3.76 1.32 -23.27
N SER A 114 -3.65 1.56 -21.98
CA SER A 114 -4.08 2.81 -21.36
C SER A 114 -3.24 3.11 -20.12
N PRO A 115 -2.67 4.32 -20.00
CA PRO A 115 -2.30 4.84 -18.70
C PRO A 115 -3.55 4.99 -17.86
N TYR A 116 -3.38 4.84 -16.54
CA TYR A 116 -4.48 5.08 -15.60
C TYR A 116 -3.94 5.68 -14.30
N VAL A 117 -4.81 6.35 -13.59
CA VAL A 117 -4.59 6.82 -12.22
C VAL A 117 -5.68 6.25 -11.33
N PHE A 118 -5.39 6.14 -10.07
CA PHE A 118 -6.37 5.70 -9.09
C PHE A 118 -6.21 6.43 -7.76
N ALA A 119 -7.30 6.50 -7.01
CA ALA A 119 -7.32 6.95 -5.63
C ALA A 119 -8.48 6.27 -4.89
N GLY A 120 -8.36 6.19 -3.55
CA GLY A 120 -9.39 5.57 -2.73
C GLY A 120 -9.09 5.58 -1.25
N VAL A 121 -9.65 4.58 -0.57
CA VAL A 121 -9.50 4.36 0.86
C VAL A 121 -9.06 2.94 1.13
N ALA A 122 -8.32 2.73 2.20
CA ALA A 122 -7.93 1.41 2.66
C ALA A 122 -7.96 1.31 4.18
N LEU A 123 -8.28 0.12 4.67
CA LEU A 123 -8.02 -0.32 6.03
C LEU A 123 -6.79 -1.22 5.98
N TYR A 124 -5.80 -0.93 6.80
CA TYR A 124 -4.62 -1.79 6.90
C TYR A 124 -4.37 -2.19 8.35
N HIS A 125 -3.94 -3.42 8.51
CA HIS A 125 -3.48 -3.98 9.78
C HIS A 125 -1.98 -4.19 9.69
N PHE A 126 -1.24 -3.74 10.72
CA PHE A 126 0.20 -3.87 10.84
C PHE A 126 0.56 -4.23 12.28
N ASN A 127 1.74 -4.79 12.49
CA ASN A 127 2.22 -5.09 13.84
C ASN A 127 3.76 -5.11 13.83
N PRO A 128 4.41 -3.99 14.18
CA PRO A 128 5.86 -3.87 14.13
C PRO A 128 6.53 -4.79 15.15
N TYR A 129 7.61 -5.42 14.71
CA TYR A 129 8.45 -6.26 15.52
C TYR A 129 9.92 -6.07 15.14
N THR A 130 10.80 -6.40 16.05
CA THR A 130 12.25 -6.46 15.84
C THR A 130 12.81 -7.78 16.35
N TYR A 131 14.11 -7.94 16.28
CA TYR A 131 14.83 -9.06 16.90
C TYR A 131 15.72 -8.52 18.01
N ASP A 132 15.71 -9.20 19.16
CA ASP A 132 16.61 -8.91 20.28
C ASP A 132 18.03 -9.45 19.99
N GLN A 133 18.97 -9.21 20.93
CA GLN A 133 20.35 -9.69 20.81
C GLN A 133 20.47 -11.23 20.76
N GLN A 134 19.48 -11.95 21.26
CA GLN A 134 19.39 -13.41 21.21
C GLN A 134 18.69 -13.92 19.96
N ASN A 135 18.37 -13.00 19.02
CA ASN A 135 17.63 -13.28 17.79
C ASN A 135 16.19 -13.81 18.01
N ASN A 136 15.57 -13.46 19.14
CA ASN A 136 14.16 -13.71 19.36
C ASN A 136 13.32 -12.59 18.75
N LYS A 137 12.21 -12.98 18.13
CA LYS A 137 11.24 -12.04 17.58
C LYS A 137 10.43 -11.37 18.70
N VAL A 138 10.46 -10.05 18.77
CA VAL A 138 9.76 -9.26 19.78
C VAL A 138 8.88 -8.22 19.12
N TYR A 139 7.58 -8.20 19.48
CA TYR A 139 6.64 -7.18 19.01
C TYR A 139 6.82 -5.89 19.81
N LEU A 140 6.92 -4.76 19.10
CA LEU A 140 7.29 -3.47 19.70
C LEU A 140 6.11 -2.79 20.42
N ARG A 141 4.90 -2.83 19.84
CA ARG A 141 3.74 -2.17 20.44
C ARG A 141 3.45 -2.53 21.90
N PRO A 142 3.52 -3.81 22.34
CA PRO A 142 3.31 -4.14 23.76
C PRO A 142 4.37 -3.57 24.70
N LEU A 143 5.56 -3.26 24.18
CA LEU A 143 6.65 -2.68 24.95
C LEU A 143 6.45 -1.19 25.21
N GLY A 144 5.74 -0.47 24.30
CA GLY A 144 5.57 0.96 24.41
C GLY A 144 6.90 1.68 24.49
N THR A 145 7.74 1.53 23.46
CA THR A 145 9.16 1.96 23.46
C THR A 145 9.36 3.47 23.69
N GLU A 146 8.32 4.28 23.44
CA GLU A 146 8.26 5.71 23.74
C GLU A 146 7.34 6.01 24.95
N GLY A 147 6.96 4.98 25.72
CA GLY A 147 6.09 5.09 26.89
C GLY A 147 4.60 5.05 26.54
N GLU A 148 4.21 4.66 25.34
CA GLU A 148 2.82 4.68 24.90
C GLU A 148 1.92 3.85 25.83
N GLY A 149 0.80 4.47 26.23
CA GLY A 149 -0.17 3.91 27.15
C GLY A 149 0.19 4.05 28.63
N MET A 150 1.37 4.61 28.98
CA MET A 150 1.73 4.91 30.36
C MET A 150 1.18 6.28 30.77
N ALA A 151 1.01 6.50 32.08
CA ALA A 151 0.54 7.79 32.62
C ALA A 151 1.55 8.91 32.33
N GLY A 152 1.09 9.99 31.67
CA GLY A 152 1.94 11.12 31.27
C GLY A 152 2.70 10.95 29.96
N TYR A 153 2.43 9.89 29.22
CA TYR A 153 3.01 9.56 27.92
C TYR A 153 1.93 9.52 26.80
N PRO A 154 2.30 9.37 25.53
CA PRO A 154 1.37 9.25 24.44
C PRO A 154 0.40 8.06 24.60
N LYS A 155 -0.75 8.12 23.93
CA LYS A 155 -1.67 6.99 23.87
C LYS A 155 -1.10 5.88 23.00
N GLU A 156 -1.41 4.62 23.34
CA GLU A 156 -1.10 3.50 22.47
C GLU A 156 -1.73 3.68 21.08
N TYR A 157 -0.94 3.40 20.05
CA TYR A 157 -1.45 3.43 18.68
C TYR A 157 -2.26 2.17 18.34
N SER A 158 -3.22 2.33 17.43
CA SER A 158 -4.01 1.20 16.92
C SER A 158 -3.22 0.45 15.84
N LEU A 159 -3.26 -0.88 15.89
CA LEU A 159 -2.67 -1.74 14.85
C LEU A 159 -3.51 -1.80 13.57
N THR A 160 -4.76 -1.34 13.60
CA THR A 160 -5.62 -1.26 12.42
C THR A 160 -6.00 0.20 12.19
N GLN A 161 -5.67 0.72 11.02
CA GLN A 161 -5.82 2.13 10.70
C GLN A 161 -6.26 2.35 9.25
N LEU A 162 -6.68 3.57 8.97
CA LEU A 162 -7.02 4.04 7.63
C LEU A 162 -5.77 4.51 6.88
N ALA A 163 -5.76 4.26 5.57
CA ALA A 163 -4.80 4.84 4.63
C ALA A 163 -5.53 5.40 3.40
N LEU A 164 -4.86 6.30 2.69
CA LEU A 164 -5.30 6.81 1.40
C LEU A 164 -4.38 6.25 0.30
N PRO A 165 -4.80 5.17 -0.38
CA PRO A 165 -4.11 4.69 -1.56
C PRO A 165 -4.34 5.63 -2.74
N PHE A 166 -3.27 5.97 -3.45
CA PHE A 166 -3.31 6.69 -4.72
C PHE A 166 -2.09 6.32 -5.56
N GLY A 167 -2.23 6.46 -6.86
CA GLY A 167 -1.14 6.08 -7.74
C GLY A 167 -1.55 6.03 -9.21
N GLY A 168 -0.78 5.29 -9.96
CA GLY A 168 -1.04 5.11 -11.39
C GLY A 168 -0.26 3.96 -11.98
N GLY A 169 -0.52 3.75 -13.26
CA GLY A 169 0.11 2.66 -13.98
C GLY A 169 -0.25 2.65 -15.46
N VAL A 170 0.09 1.56 -16.09
CA VAL A 170 -0.26 1.30 -17.50
C VAL A 170 -0.88 -0.08 -17.59
N LYS A 171 -2.02 -0.18 -18.25
CA LYS A 171 -2.72 -1.43 -18.56
C LYS A 171 -2.55 -1.78 -20.03
N PHE A 172 -2.43 -3.07 -20.31
CA PHE A 172 -2.32 -3.62 -21.65
C PHE A 172 -3.22 -4.85 -21.80
N ASN A 173 -4.08 -4.84 -22.82
CA ASN A 173 -4.93 -5.97 -23.17
C ASN A 173 -4.11 -7.02 -23.92
N ILE A 174 -3.89 -8.17 -23.31
CA ILE A 174 -3.26 -9.34 -23.95
C ILE A 174 -4.29 -9.99 -24.89
N SER A 175 -5.52 -10.13 -24.41
CA SER A 175 -6.67 -10.63 -25.14
C SER A 175 -7.94 -9.89 -24.69
N ASP A 176 -9.08 -10.25 -25.27
CA ASP A 176 -10.37 -9.66 -24.88
C ASP A 176 -10.73 -9.94 -23.41
N ASN A 177 -10.23 -11.04 -22.86
CA ASN A 177 -10.55 -11.48 -21.50
C ASN A 177 -9.38 -11.35 -20.50
N VAL A 178 -8.17 -11.00 -20.97
CA VAL A 178 -6.97 -10.96 -20.12
C VAL A 178 -6.24 -9.64 -20.31
N ARG A 179 -5.99 -8.98 -19.20
CA ARG A 179 -5.24 -7.72 -19.13
C ARG A 179 -4.07 -7.85 -18.17
N ILE A 180 -2.93 -7.26 -18.52
CA ILE A 180 -1.80 -7.04 -17.63
C ILE A 180 -1.68 -5.55 -17.32
N GLY A 181 -1.26 -5.21 -16.12
CA GLY A 181 -0.97 -3.83 -15.71
C GLY A 181 0.32 -3.75 -14.91
N LEU A 182 1.09 -2.69 -15.12
CA LEU A 182 2.15 -2.26 -14.21
C LEU A 182 1.60 -1.14 -13.36
N GLU A 183 1.76 -1.21 -12.04
CA GLU A 183 1.22 -0.24 -11.09
C GLU A 183 2.27 0.22 -10.08
N LEU A 184 2.27 1.51 -9.79
CA LEU A 184 2.89 2.11 -8.61
C LEU A 184 1.78 2.77 -7.79
N GLY A 185 1.63 2.33 -6.55
CA GLY A 185 0.61 2.84 -5.65
C GLY A 185 1.18 3.21 -4.29
N LEU A 186 1.04 4.48 -3.90
CA LEU A 186 1.42 5.01 -2.61
C LEU A 186 0.25 4.91 -1.63
N ARG A 187 0.55 4.76 -0.34
CA ARG A 187 -0.40 4.77 0.77
C ARG A 187 0.02 5.84 1.76
N LYS A 188 -0.74 6.94 1.78
CA LYS A 188 -0.57 7.96 2.80
C LYS A 188 -1.20 7.48 4.09
N LEU A 189 -0.39 7.43 5.14
CA LEU A 189 -0.86 7.06 6.49
C LEU A 189 -1.22 8.30 7.31
N PHE A 190 -1.97 8.07 8.37
CA PHE A 190 -2.31 9.09 9.37
C PHE A 190 -1.55 8.87 10.68
N THR A 191 -0.79 7.77 10.76
CA THR A 191 0.11 7.44 11.88
C THR A 191 1.56 7.63 11.47
N ASP A 192 2.41 7.70 12.47
CA ASP A 192 3.86 7.73 12.44
C ASP A 192 4.45 6.57 13.23
N TYR A 193 3.65 5.54 13.47
CA TYR A 193 4.04 4.38 14.26
C TYR A 193 4.02 3.09 13.44
N LEU A 194 4.17 3.18 12.12
CA LEU A 194 4.32 1.98 11.30
C LEU A 194 5.59 1.21 11.65
N ASP A 195 6.63 1.97 12.05
CA ASP A 195 7.94 1.52 12.47
C ASP A 195 8.19 1.56 14.00
N ASP A 196 7.17 1.96 14.80
CA ASP A 196 7.27 2.14 16.25
C ASP A 196 8.19 3.32 16.67
N VAL A 197 8.44 4.28 15.77
CA VAL A 197 9.27 5.45 16.03
C VAL A 197 8.52 6.71 15.62
N SER A 198 8.30 7.64 16.54
CA SER A 198 7.55 8.88 16.25
C SER A 198 8.05 10.08 17.05
N GLY A 199 8.23 9.91 18.35
CA GLY A 199 8.37 11.04 19.28
C GLY A 199 9.71 11.08 20.00
N ASN A 200 9.63 10.98 21.32
CA ASN A 200 10.77 11.17 22.20
C ASN A 200 11.03 9.92 23.05
N TYR A 201 12.25 9.77 23.52
CA TYR A 201 12.59 8.75 24.49
C TYR A 201 11.79 8.92 25.78
N ALA A 202 11.25 7.82 26.28
CA ALA A 202 10.62 7.75 27.59
C ALA A 202 11.70 7.71 28.71
N ASP A 203 11.26 7.90 29.95
CA ASP A 203 12.14 7.68 31.11
C ASP A 203 12.43 6.17 31.25
N PRO A 204 13.70 5.75 31.28
CA PRO A 204 14.03 4.32 31.39
C PRO A 204 13.55 3.69 32.69
N ALA A 205 13.48 4.44 33.82
CA ALA A 205 12.94 3.94 35.06
C ALA A 205 11.43 3.70 34.98
N ASP A 206 10.67 4.59 34.31
CA ASP A 206 9.22 4.44 34.06
C ASP A 206 8.98 3.20 33.18
N LEU A 207 9.78 3.03 32.09
CA LEU A 207 9.71 1.85 31.22
C LEU A 207 10.01 0.56 31.97
N LEU A 208 11.10 0.55 32.75
CA LEU A 208 11.53 -0.64 33.52
C LEU A 208 10.42 -1.12 34.45
N VAL A 209 9.85 -0.19 35.22
CA VAL A 209 8.79 -0.50 36.19
C VAL A 209 7.50 -0.96 35.55
N THR A 210 7.14 -0.35 34.41
CA THR A 210 5.81 -0.57 33.81
C THR A 210 5.82 -1.66 32.75
N ARG A 211 6.90 -1.78 31.97
CA ARG A 211 7.00 -2.65 30.78
C ARG A 211 8.13 -3.68 30.88
N GLY A 212 9.06 -3.52 31.82
CA GLY A 212 10.19 -4.43 32.08
C GLY A 212 11.44 -4.10 31.24
N GLN A 213 12.50 -4.86 31.51
CA GLN A 213 13.84 -4.62 30.95
C GLN A 213 13.86 -4.66 29.42
N GLN A 214 13.12 -5.58 28.80
CA GLN A 214 13.07 -5.71 27.35
C GLN A 214 12.57 -4.43 26.65
N ALA A 215 11.66 -3.67 27.28
CA ALA A 215 11.20 -2.40 26.74
C ALA A 215 12.31 -1.34 26.77
N VAL A 216 13.12 -1.31 27.80
CA VAL A 216 14.29 -0.43 27.92
C VAL A 216 15.32 -0.79 26.85
N ASP A 217 15.69 -2.06 26.75
CA ASP A 217 16.72 -2.55 25.82
C ASP A 217 16.34 -2.30 24.35
N LEU A 218 15.05 -2.48 23.97
CA LEU A 218 14.60 -2.31 22.58
C LEU A 218 14.18 -0.87 22.25
N SER A 219 14.02 0.01 23.26
CA SER A 219 13.80 1.44 23.00
C SER A 219 15.08 2.20 22.66
N TYR A 220 16.23 1.74 23.17
CA TYR A 220 17.55 2.30 22.91
C TYR A 220 18.54 1.17 22.62
N ARG A 221 19.21 1.22 21.46
CA ARG A 221 20.09 0.13 20.97
C ARG A 221 21.46 0.61 20.52
N GLU A 222 21.82 1.86 20.79
CA GLU A 222 23.14 2.39 20.48
C GLU A 222 24.22 1.70 21.33
N ASP A 223 23.89 1.29 22.56
CA ASP A 223 24.75 0.54 23.47
C ASP A 223 25.11 -0.86 22.95
N GLU A 224 24.40 -1.40 21.99
CA GLU A 224 24.75 -2.65 21.31
C GLU A 224 25.91 -2.48 20.31
N LEU A 225 26.24 -1.25 19.91
CA LEU A 225 27.31 -0.96 18.96
C LEU A 225 28.69 -0.96 19.67
N PRO A 226 29.77 -1.44 19.00
CA PRO A 226 31.11 -1.51 19.63
C PRO A 226 31.65 -0.17 20.13
N TYR A 227 31.19 0.95 19.59
CA TYR A 227 31.59 2.31 19.96
C TYR A 227 30.35 3.18 20.27
N GLY A 228 29.21 2.56 20.57
CA GLY A 228 27.98 3.27 20.88
C GLY A 228 28.00 3.88 22.28
N ASN A 229 27.12 4.85 22.51
CA ASN A 229 26.97 5.45 23.83
C ASN A 229 26.24 4.47 24.79
N PRO A 230 26.79 4.06 25.93
CA PRO A 230 26.11 3.18 26.86
C PRO A 230 25.04 3.90 27.71
N VAL A 231 24.95 5.24 27.60
CA VAL A 231 24.05 6.03 28.44
C VAL A 231 22.72 6.21 27.74
N TYR A 232 21.66 5.69 28.33
CA TYR A 232 20.30 5.88 27.84
C TYR A 232 19.94 7.39 27.76
N PRO A 233 19.33 7.90 26.69
CA PRO A 233 19.00 9.31 26.53
C PRO A 233 18.03 9.81 27.62
N ALA A 234 18.14 11.08 27.97
CA ALA A 234 17.23 11.69 28.92
C ALA A 234 15.80 11.70 28.40
N LYS A 235 14.82 11.60 29.29
CA LYS A 235 13.38 11.74 28.96
C LYS A 235 13.15 12.99 28.14
N GLY A 236 12.43 12.84 27.02
CA GLY A 236 12.11 13.95 26.13
C GLY A 236 13.16 14.23 25.05
N THR A 237 14.30 13.53 25.03
CA THR A 237 15.22 13.55 23.89
C THR A 237 14.51 12.99 22.65
N THR A 238 14.69 13.62 21.51
CA THR A 238 14.07 13.22 20.25
C THR A 238 14.50 11.82 19.84
N ARG A 239 13.52 10.94 19.56
CA ARG A 239 13.73 9.57 19.06
C ARG A 239 13.33 9.45 17.60
N GLY A 240 12.21 10.07 17.19
CA GLY A 240 11.68 10.12 15.84
C GLY A 240 11.22 11.53 15.47
N SER A 241 10.55 11.67 14.34
CA SER A 241 10.05 12.94 13.83
C SER A 241 8.55 12.92 13.61
N PRO A 242 7.71 13.24 14.61
CA PRO A 242 6.24 13.18 14.50
C PRO A 242 5.65 14.10 13.43
N LYS A 243 6.48 14.98 12.85
CA LYS A 243 6.10 15.91 11.79
C LYS A 243 5.82 15.22 10.46
N TYR A 244 6.59 14.17 10.14
CA TYR A 244 6.51 13.46 8.88
C TYR A 244 5.87 12.12 9.13
N LYS A 245 4.66 11.91 8.56
CA LYS A 245 3.94 10.64 8.70
C LYS A 245 4.53 9.59 7.78
N ASP A 246 4.47 8.35 8.21
CA ASP A 246 4.90 7.20 7.44
C ASP A 246 4.11 7.01 6.15
N TYR A 247 4.76 6.41 5.19
CA TYR A 247 4.18 5.95 3.93
C TYR A 247 4.65 4.54 3.63
N TYR A 248 3.83 3.77 2.93
CA TYR A 248 4.32 2.61 2.21
C TYR A 248 3.80 2.63 0.78
N TYR A 249 4.45 1.91 -0.11
CA TYR A 249 4.02 1.82 -1.49
C TYR A 249 4.24 0.43 -2.05
N PHE A 250 3.41 0.09 -3.02
CA PHE A 250 3.51 -1.13 -3.80
C PHE A 250 3.89 -0.80 -5.23
N THR A 251 4.82 -1.60 -5.77
CA THR A 251 5.15 -1.59 -7.19
C THR A 251 5.04 -3.02 -7.70
N GLY A 252 4.27 -3.24 -8.76
CA GLY A 252 4.07 -4.61 -9.22
C GLY A 252 3.19 -4.73 -10.46
N LEU A 253 2.89 -5.97 -10.76
CA LEU A 253 2.08 -6.36 -11.90
C LEU A 253 0.68 -6.80 -11.44
N HIS A 254 -0.32 -6.37 -12.17
CA HIS A 254 -1.67 -6.88 -12.10
C HIS A 254 -1.95 -7.79 -13.28
N LEU A 255 -2.47 -8.98 -13.02
CA LEU A 255 -3.05 -9.85 -14.02
C LEU A 255 -4.57 -9.86 -13.80
N VAL A 256 -5.34 -9.36 -14.75
CA VAL A 256 -6.79 -9.14 -14.61
C VAL A 256 -7.53 -9.99 -15.64
N PHE A 257 -8.50 -10.75 -15.17
CA PHE A 257 -9.41 -11.56 -15.96
C PHE A 257 -10.78 -10.89 -16.01
N MET A 258 -11.28 -10.67 -17.23
CA MET A 258 -12.64 -10.19 -17.46
C MET A 258 -13.60 -11.35 -17.37
N LEU A 259 -14.58 -11.28 -16.50
CA LEU A 259 -15.63 -12.27 -16.43
C LEU A 259 -16.68 -11.99 -17.54
N PRO A 260 -17.18 -13.01 -18.24
CA PRO A 260 -18.19 -12.82 -19.26
C PRO A 260 -19.42 -12.15 -18.65
N GLY A 261 -19.77 -10.96 -19.09
CA GLY A 261 -21.05 -10.33 -18.80
C GLY A 261 -22.07 -10.71 -19.87
N ASP A 262 -23.33 -10.86 -19.49
CA ASP A 262 -24.46 -11.20 -20.39
C ASP A 262 -24.73 -10.12 -21.45
N GLY A 263 -23.81 -9.86 -22.36
CA GLY A 263 -24.03 -8.82 -23.37
C GLY A 263 -22.94 -8.62 -24.41
N ARG A 264 -21.84 -9.35 -24.36
CA ARG A 264 -20.85 -9.28 -25.45
C ARG A 264 -21.00 -10.48 -26.38
N SER A 265 -21.61 -10.24 -27.55
CA SER A 265 -21.25 -11.02 -28.71
C SER A 265 -19.76 -10.85 -28.95
N SER A 266 -19.03 -11.95 -28.99
CA SER A 266 -17.60 -12.00 -29.32
C SER A 266 -17.40 -11.30 -30.71
N SER A 267 -17.03 -10.04 -30.69
CA SER A 267 -16.40 -9.45 -31.86
C SER A 267 -14.95 -9.96 -31.84
N SER A 268 -14.76 -11.15 -32.39
CA SER A 268 -13.44 -11.64 -32.72
C SER A 268 -12.74 -10.56 -33.54
N TYR A 269 -11.64 -10.04 -33.02
CA TYR A 269 -10.68 -9.25 -33.78
C TYR A 269 -10.04 -10.18 -34.83
N SER A 270 -10.85 -10.59 -35.81
CA SER A 270 -10.37 -11.14 -37.04
C SER A 270 -9.78 -9.98 -37.82
N GLY A 271 -8.46 -9.88 -37.80
CA GLY A 271 -7.73 -9.02 -38.72
C GLY A 271 -7.97 -9.49 -40.14
N LYS A 272 -9.10 -9.09 -40.72
CA LYS A 272 -9.29 -9.14 -42.16
C LYS A 272 -8.35 -8.09 -42.74
N ALA A 273 -7.20 -8.56 -43.21
CA ALA A 273 -6.40 -7.85 -44.20
C ALA A 273 -7.35 -7.28 -45.27
N GLY A 274 -7.34 -5.97 -45.38
CA GLY A 274 -8.20 -5.27 -46.33
C GLY A 274 -8.03 -5.82 -47.73
N ARG A 275 -9.07 -6.51 -48.23
CA ARG A 275 -9.18 -6.87 -49.60
C ARG A 275 -9.48 -5.56 -50.34
N ASN A 276 -8.47 -5.01 -51.05
CA ASN A 276 -8.59 -3.86 -51.94
C ASN A 276 -9.78 -4.08 -52.85
N LYS A 277 -10.87 -3.35 -52.60
CA LYS A 277 -11.89 -3.17 -53.61
C LYS A 277 -11.29 -2.28 -54.69
N ARG A 278 -10.91 -2.90 -55.84
CA ARG A 278 -10.60 -2.18 -57.07
C ARG A 278 -11.91 -1.49 -57.50
N TYR A 279 -11.96 -0.19 -57.39
CA TYR A 279 -12.97 0.60 -58.07
C TYR A 279 -12.65 0.58 -59.56
N GLY A 280 -13.46 -0.14 -60.32
CA GLY A 280 -13.43 -0.06 -61.79
C GLY A 280 -13.92 1.32 -62.21
N CYS A 281 -13.18 2.00 -63.09
CA CYS A 281 -13.68 3.21 -63.76
C CYS A 281 -14.90 2.87 -64.59
N PRO A 282 -15.95 3.70 -64.58
CA PRO A 282 -17.05 3.56 -65.51
C PRO A 282 -16.58 3.94 -66.97
N THR A 283 -16.66 2.99 -67.89
CA THR A 283 -16.51 3.28 -69.28
C THR A 283 -17.78 3.95 -69.75
N VAL A 284 -17.66 5.21 -70.21
CA VAL A 284 -18.70 5.96 -70.88
C VAL A 284 -18.50 5.68 -72.35
N PHE A 285 -19.56 5.18 -73.01
CA PHE A 285 -19.76 5.30 -74.44
C PHE A 285 -20.85 6.31 -74.71
#